data_aff8e07cd19868b740275aed093f2b09
#
_entry.id   aff8e07cd19868b740275aed093f2b09
#
_cell.length_a   1.000
_cell.length_b   1.000
_cell.length_c   1.000
_cell.angle_alpha   90.00
_cell.angle_beta   90.00
_cell.angle_gamma   90.00
#
_symmetry.space_group_name_H-M   'P 1'
#
loop_
_entity.id
_entity.type
_entity.pdbx_description
1 polymer ?
#
loop_
_entity_poly.entity_id
_entity_poly.type
_entity_poly.pdbx_seq_one_letter_code
_entity_poly.pdbx_strand_id
1 'polypeptide(L)'
;MLMRTCDIRFYKKLQQPQFSENGEVYSHKCQAFAHDGSGGEFVLLEDGSIGLISSEGSVGRVADRLDDLLTFLVNGANIFDFSYTNLYKNKEVLRTFCMAYLKKMRNEYAENRSDWDEIHGALAKKLSVPFTPENLPELAETFYQAATRIPTFICSYKDGEKDYTCDSVLSDIFPRWIGTLLQMTKEDFETLSHK
;
A
#
# COMPACT_ATOMS: atom_id res chain seq x y z
N MET A 1 -12.38 14.69 -1.44
CA MET A 1 -12.10 13.99 -2.69
C MET A 1 -11.14 12.82 -2.46
N LEU A 2 -9.93 13.03 -1.95
CA LEU A 2 -8.96 11.98 -1.62
C LEU A 2 -9.55 10.82 -0.80
N MET A 3 -10.31 11.11 0.27
CA MET A 3 -10.94 10.09 1.10
C MET A 3 -11.89 9.16 0.33
N ARG A 4 -12.60 9.69 -0.67
CA ARG A 4 -13.55 8.88 -1.46
C ARG A 4 -12.91 8.10 -2.60
N THR A 5 -11.73 8.54 -3.05
CA THR A 5 -11.08 8.01 -4.25
C THR A 5 -9.89 7.11 -3.89
N CYS A 6 -9.12 7.48 -2.87
CA CYS A 6 -7.88 6.80 -2.48
C CYS A 6 -7.84 6.41 -0.99
N ASP A 7 -8.96 6.53 -0.31
CA ASP A 7 -9.11 6.20 1.11
C ASP A 7 -8.03 6.82 2.03
N ILE A 8 -7.69 8.10 1.79
CA ILE A 8 -6.73 8.83 2.62
C ILE A 8 -7.28 10.19 3.05
N ARG A 9 -7.15 10.50 4.33
CA ARG A 9 -7.55 11.77 4.93
C ARG A 9 -6.39 12.37 5.71
N PHE A 10 -5.94 13.56 5.32
CA PHE A 10 -4.88 14.29 6.01
C PHE A 10 -5.36 14.89 7.33
N TYR A 11 -4.50 14.80 8.36
CA TYR A 11 -4.66 15.55 9.60
C TYR A 11 -4.38 17.05 9.39
N LYS A 12 -4.91 17.88 10.27
CA LYS A 12 -4.63 19.33 10.24
C LYS A 12 -3.19 19.68 10.63
N LYS A 13 -2.52 18.79 11.37
CA LYS A 13 -1.13 18.90 11.84
C LYS A 13 -0.57 17.51 12.06
N LEU A 14 0.74 17.39 12.02
CA LEU A 14 1.45 16.19 12.42
C LEU A 14 1.18 15.88 13.89
N GLN A 15 1.03 14.60 14.21
CA GLN A 15 0.75 14.13 15.57
C GLN A 15 1.50 12.81 15.84
N GLN A 16 1.54 12.40 17.11
CA GLN A 16 2.03 11.07 17.45
C GLN A 16 1.08 10.01 16.89
N PRO A 17 1.59 8.88 16.40
CA PRO A 17 0.73 7.75 16.01
C PRO A 17 -0.15 7.31 17.17
N GLN A 18 -1.42 7.02 16.91
CA GLN A 18 -2.39 6.62 17.94
C GLN A 18 -1.97 5.33 18.66
N PHE A 19 -1.34 4.40 17.93
CA PHE A 19 -0.91 3.11 18.49
C PHE A 19 0.32 3.20 19.41
N SER A 20 1.05 4.34 19.43
CA SER A 20 2.18 4.53 20.35
C SER A 20 1.79 4.61 21.83
N GLU A 21 0.49 4.69 22.14
CA GLU A 21 -0.03 4.76 23.50
C GLU A 21 -0.10 3.39 24.20
N ASN A 22 0.06 2.28 23.45
CA ASN A 22 -0.01 0.91 23.98
C ASN A 22 1.37 0.26 24.23
N GLY A 23 2.43 1.05 24.23
CA GLY A 23 3.80 0.57 24.46
C GLY A 23 4.51 0.07 23.20
N GLU A 24 3.98 0.38 22.04
CA GLU A 24 4.63 0.12 20.75
C GLU A 24 5.89 0.97 20.60
N VAL A 25 6.93 0.34 20.09
CA VAL A 25 8.23 0.97 19.81
C VAL A 25 8.51 0.84 18.32
N TYR A 26 8.60 1.97 17.64
CA TYR A 26 8.91 2.03 16.22
C TYR A 26 10.42 2.14 16.00
N SER A 27 10.94 1.42 14.99
CA SER A 27 12.37 1.44 14.62
C SER A 27 12.87 2.79 14.11
N HIS A 28 11.98 3.68 13.70
CA HIS A 28 12.24 5.04 13.23
C HIS A 28 11.35 6.03 13.97
N LYS A 29 11.85 7.23 14.20
CA LYS A 29 10.99 8.33 14.64
C LYS A 29 9.99 8.63 13.55
N CYS A 30 8.72 8.74 13.92
CA CYS A 30 7.64 8.96 12.96
C CYS A 30 6.57 9.89 13.53
N GLN A 31 5.84 10.54 12.62
CA GLN A 31 4.70 11.38 12.96
C GLN A 31 3.55 11.09 11.98
N ALA A 32 2.37 10.85 12.51
CA ALA A 32 1.18 10.62 11.70
C ALA A 32 0.73 11.92 11.02
N PHE A 33 0.46 11.85 9.71
CA PHE A 33 -0.01 12.97 8.91
C PHE A 33 -1.35 12.72 8.22
N ALA A 34 -1.76 11.45 8.10
CA ALA A 34 -3.02 11.07 7.49
C ALA A 34 -3.49 9.72 8.06
N HIS A 35 -4.77 9.39 7.83
CA HIS A 35 -5.33 8.08 8.13
C HIS A 35 -6.16 7.55 6.96
N ASP A 36 -6.36 6.25 6.89
CA ASP A 36 -7.31 5.58 6.01
C ASP A 36 -8.71 5.45 6.66
N GLY A 37 -9.67 4.88 5.94
CA GLY A 37 -11.03 4.69 6.42
C GLY A 37 -11.18 3.57 7.46
N SER A 38 -10.20 2.68 7.57
CA SER A 38 -10.18 1.60 8.56
C SER A 38 -9.53 2.02 9.89
N GLY A 39 -8.91 3.20 9.93
CA GLY A 39 -8.21 3.73 11.10
C GLY A 39 -6.71 3.51 11.09
N GLY A 40 -6.15 2.94 10.01
CA GLY A 40 -4.70 2.90 9.81
C GLY A 40 -4.12 4.30 9.59
N GLU A 41 -2.86 4.51 9.95
CA GLU A 41 -2.20 5.81 9.89
C GLU A 41 -1.02 5.82 8.92
N PHE A 42 -0.98 6.84 8.06
CA PHE A 42 0.22 7.16 7.28
C PHE A 42 1.13 8.06 8.10
N VAL A 43 2.39 7.69 8.21
CA VAL A 43 3.39 8.36 9.03
C VAL A 43 4.55 8.86 8.19
N LEU A 44 5.03 10.07 8.51
CA LEU A 44 6.27 10.62 7.99
C LEU A 44 7.42 10.13 8.88
N LEU A 45 8.39 9.42 8.30
CA LEU A 45 9.56 8.93 8.99
C LEU A 45 10.66 10.00 9.04
N GLU A 46 11.62 9.86 9.95
CA GLU A 46 12.72 10.82 10.14
C GLU A 46 13.65 10.97 8.92
N ASP A 47 13.68 9.97 8.02
CA ASP A 47 14.42 10.00 6.76
C ASP A 47 13.63 10.61 5.60
N GLY A 48 12.42 11.11 5.84
CA GLY A 48 11.51 11.70 4.86
C GLY A 48 10.65 10.70 4.10
N SER A 49 10.84 9.41 4.31
CA SER A 49 9.99 8.37 3.70
C SER A 49 8.65 8.24 4.42
N ILE A 50 7.74 7.52 3.79
CA ILE A 50 6.38 7.32 4.28
C ILE A 50 6.21 5.89 4.78
N GLY A 51 5.75 5.76 6.02
CA GLY A 51 5.31 4.50 6.61
C GLY A 51 3.79 4.39 6.67
N LEU A 52 3.33 3.18 6.88
CA LEU A 52 1.94 2.84 7.17
C LEU A 52 1.89 1.97 8.42
N ILE A 53 1.00 2.33 9.34
CA ILE A 53 0.61 1.57 10.51
C ILE A 53 -0.85 1.21 10.27
N SER A 54 -1.14 -0.04 9.91
CA SER A 54 -2.51 -0.45 9.61
C SER A 54 -3.34 -0.64 10.87
N SER A 55 -4.65 -0.55 10.76
CA SER A 55 -5.59 -0.89 11.85
C SER A 55 -5.52 -2.36 12.28
N GLU A 56 -4.98 -3.23 11.41
CA GLU A 56 -4.79 -4.67 11.67
C GLU A 56 -3.42 -4.99 12.29
N GLY A 57 -2.61 -3.96 12.61
CA GLY A 57 -1.31 -4.12 13.26
C GLY A 57 -0.13 -4.36 12.31
N SER A 58 -0.31 -4.29 11.00
CA SER A 58 0.82 -4.36 10.05
C SER A 58 1.55 -3.03 9.96
N VAL A 59 2.88 -3.06 9.95
CA VAL A 59 3.74 -1.87 9.90
C VAL A 59 4.78 -2.02 8.80
N GLY A 60 5.02 -0.95 8.05
CA GLY A 60 6.08 -0.93 7.04
C GLY A 60 6.18 0.39 6.30
N ARG A 61 7.31 0.59 5.60
CA ARG A 61 7.47 1.70 4.67
C ARG A 61 6.65 1.42 3.42
N VAL A 62 6.01 2.44 2.87
CA VAL A 62 5.14 2.32 1.69
C VAL A 62 5.54 3.21 0.53
N ALA A 63 6.38 4.23 0.78
CA ALA A 63 6.94 5.07 -0.26
C ALA A 63 8.21 5.77 0.23
N ASP A 64 9.09 6.17 -0.70
CA ASP A 64 10.28 6.94 -0.37
C ASP A 64 9.97 8.42 -0.17
N ARG A 65 8.87 8.92 -0.74
CA ARG A 65 8.42 10.31 -0.64
C ARG A 65 6.90 10.39 -0.67
N LEU A 66 6.36 11.52 -0.20
CA LEU A 66 4.90 11.76 -0.24
C LEU A 66 4.35 11.76 -1.68
N ASP A 67 5.10 12.34 -2.63
CA ASP A 67 4.70 12.37 -4.04
C ASP A 67 4.60 10.96 -4.64
N ASP A 68 5.49 10.04 -4.23
CA ASP A 68 5.46 8.65 -4.67
C ASP A 68 4.22 7.94 -4.12
N LEU A 69 3.90 8.13 -2.83
CA LEU A 69 2.66 7.62 -2.23
C LEU A 69 1.43 8.14 -2.97
N LEU A 70 1.34 9.45 -3.19
CA LEU A 70 0.19 10.06 -3.85
C LEU A 70 0.08 9.59 -5.31
N THR A 71 1.21 9.47 -6.02
CA THR A 71 1.24 8.92 -7.38
C THR A 71 0.75 7.49 -7.39
N PHE A 72 1.22 6.65 -6.45
CA PHE A 72 0.73 5.27 -6.32
C PHE A 72 -0.79 5.26 -6.08
N LEU A 73 -1.29 6.01 -5.10
CA LEU A 73 -2.71 6.00 -4.73
C LEU A 73 -3.64 6.46 -5.86
N VAL A 74 -3.25 7.46 -6.65
CA VAL A 74 -4.08 7.92 -7.77
C VAL A 74 -4.09 6.95 -8.95
N ASN A 75 -3.09 6.06 -9.07
CA ASN A 75 -2.98 5.07 -10.15
C ASN A 75 -3.40 3.65 -9.70
N GLY A 76 -3.25 3.31 -8.42
CA GLY A 76 -3.52 1.97 -7.86
C GLY A 76 -4.63 1.90 -6.82
N ALA A 77 -5.17 3.05 -6.40
CA ALA A 77 -6.23 3.22 -5.39
C ALA A 77 -5.88 2.72 -3.97
N ASN A 78 -5.48 1.48 -3.79
CA ASN A 78 -5.25 0.89 -2.47
C ASN A 78 -3.91 0.15 -2.40
N ILE A 79 -3.08 0.50 -1.43
CA ILE A 79 -1.76 -0.12 -1.19
C ILE A 79 -1.88 -1.59 -0.79
N PHE A 80 -2.88 -1.96 0.04
CA PHE A 80 -3.02 -3.32 0.54
C PHE A 80 -3.32 -4.35 -0.56
N ASP A 81 -3.89 -3.93 -1.68
CA ASP A 81 -4.10 -4.80 -2.83
C ASP A 81 -2.79 -5.27 -3.47
N PHE A 82 -1.68 -4.60 -3.16
CA PHE A 82 -0.34 -4.88 -3.66
C PHE A 82 0.60 -5.48 -2.60
N SER A 83 0.08 -5.88 -1.44
CA SER A 83 0.88 -6.41 -0.32
C SER A 83 1.43 -7.83 -0.55
N TYR A 84 0.91 -8.61 -1.50
CA TYR A 84 1.31 -10.00 -1.70
C TYR A 84 2.70 -10.12 -2.34
N THR A 85 3.69 -10.62 -1.58
CA THR A 85 5.11 -10.66 -1.96
C THR A 85 5.40 -11.46 -3.23
N ASN A 86 4.64 -12.53 -3.49
CA ASN A 86 4.89 -13.38 -4.65
C ASN A 86 4.55 -12.71 -5.99
N LEU A 87 3.80 -11.60 -5.99
CA LEU A 87 3.61 -10.78 -7.20
C LEU A 87 4.93 -10.24 -7.74
N TYR A 88 5.87 -9.92 -6.85
CA TYR A 88 7.15 -9.26 -7.17
C TYR A 88 8.27 -10.24 -7.57
N LYS A 89 8.06 -11.54 -7.39
CA LYS A 89 9.04 -12.56 -7.78
C LYS A 89 9.12 -12.79 -9.29
N ASN A 90 8.09 -12.36 -10.03
CA ASN A 90 8.02 -12.51 -11.48
C ASN A 90 7.37 -11.28 -12.13
N LYS A 91 8.13 -10.57 -12.97
CA LYS A 91 7.68 -9.33 -13.60
C LYS A 91 6.45 -9.48 -14.48
N GLU A 92 6.34 -10.61 -15.20
CA GLU A 92 5.19 -10.86 -16.06
C GLU A 92 3.92 -11.14 -15.24
N VAL A 93 4.05 -11.80 -14.09
CA VAL A 93 2.94 -11.99 -13.14
C VAL A 93 2.49 -10.64 -12.57
N LEU A 94 3.43 -9.81 -12.12
CA LEU A 94 3.11 -8.47 -11.62
C LEU A 94 2.40 -7.63 -12.68
N ARG A 95 2.92 -7.62 -13.91
CA ARG A 95 2.30 -6.90 -15.03
C ARG A 95 0.90 -7.40 -15.33
N THR A 96 0.72 -8.73 -15.40
CA THR A 96 -0.59 -9.35 -15.63
C THR A 96 -1.58 -8.98 -14.53
N PHE A 97 -1.13 -9.02 -13.27
CA PHE A 97 -1.93 -8.60 -12.13
C PHE A 97 -2.36 -7.14 -12.25
N CYS A 98 -1.43 -6.22 -12.48
CA CYS A 98 -1.74 -4.78 -12.60
C CYS A 98 -2.75 -4.49 -13.72
N MET A 99 -2.60 -5.14 -14.87
CA MET A 99 -3.54 -4.98 -16.00
C MET A 99 -4.94 -5.52 -15.66
N ALA A 100 -5.01 -6.70 -15.04
CA ALA A 100 -6.28 -7.30 -14.61
C ALA A 100 -6.94 -6.44 -13.51
N TYR A 101 -6.14 -5.93 -12.57
CA TYR A 101 -6.57 -5.04 -11.51
C TYR A 101 -7.19 -3.75 -12.06
N LEU A 102 -6.51 -3.06 -12.96
CA LEU A 102 -7.04 -1.85 -13.59
C LEU A 102 -8.34 -2.11 -14.34
N LYS A 103 -8.40 -3.22 -15.07
CA LYS A 103 -9.65 -3.62 -15.76
C LYS A 103 -10.78 -3.84 -14.75
N LYS A 104 -10.50 -4.51 -13.64
CA LYS A 104 -11.47 -4.71 -12.55
C LYS A 104 -11.96 -3.37 -12.00
N MET A 105 -11.05 -2.45 -11.65
CA MET A 105 -11.40 -1.13 -11.10
C MET A 105 -12.25 -0.32 -12.08
N ARG A 106 -11.89 -0.27 -13.35
CA ARG A 106 -12.65 0.42 -14.39
C ARG A 106 -14.06 -0.15 -14.54
N ASN A 107 -14.20 -1.48 -14.50
CA ASN A 107 -15.52 -2.15 -14.58
C ASN A 107 -16.39 -1.81 -13.35
N GLU A 108 -15.84 -1.86 -12.13
CA GLU A 108 -16.58 -1.54 -10.91
C GLU A 108 -17.07 -0.08 -10.90
N TYR A 109 -16.28 0.85 -11.41
CA TYR A 109 -16.69 2.24 -11.56
C TYR A 109 -17.79 2.37 -12.63
N ALA A 110 -17.66 1.70 -13.76
CA ALA A 110 -18.67 1.72 -14.83
C ALA A 110 -20.01 1.14 -14.36
N GLU A 111 -20.03 0.08 -13.58
CA GLU A 111 -21.25 -0.47 -12.95
C GLU A 111 -21.97 0.56 -12.07
N ASN A 112 -21.19 1.45 -11.43
CA ASN A 112 -21.70 2.56 -10.63
C ASN A 112 -21.91 3.85 -11.44
N ARG A 113 -21.96 3.77 -12.77
CA ARG A 113 -22.12 4.91 -13.70
C ARG A 113 -21.07 6.01 -13.51
N SER A 114 -19.85 5.61 -13.21
CA SER A 114 -18.70 6.50 -13.00
C SER A 114 -17.56 6.08 -13.94
N ASP A 115 -16.64 7.00 -14.20
CA ASP A 115 -15.43 6.74 -14.96
C ASP A 115 -14.21 6.82 -14.04
N TRP A 116 -13.50 5.69 -13.89
CA TRP A 116 -12.33 5.59 -13.03
C TRP A 116 -11.20 6.51 -13.50
N ASP A 117 -10.90 6.49 -14.81
CA ASP A 117 -9.82 7.30 -15.40
C ASP A 117 -10.11 8.81 -15.27
N GLU A 118 -11.37 9.22 -15.49
CA GLU A 118 -11.77 10.62 -15.33
C GLU A 118 -11.62 11.09 -13.87
N ILE A 119 -12.12 10.30 -12.91
CA ILE A 119 -12.09 10.66 -11.48
C ILE A 119 -10.66 10.70 -10.95
N HIS A 120 -9.85 9.68 -11.23
CA HIS A 120 -8.47 9.57 -10.77
C HIS A 120 -7.55 10.58 -11.49
N GLY A 121 -7.73 10.78 -12.79
CA GLY A 121 -7.00 11.80 -13.55
C GLY A 121 -7.30 13.24 -13.08
N ALA A 122 -8.56 13.55 -12.75
CA ALA A 122 -8.93 14.84 -12.16
C ALA A 122 -8.32 15.02 -10.76
N LEU A 123 -8.22 13.95 -9.98
CA LEU A 123 -7.57 13.97 -8.67
C LEU A 123 -6.06 14.19 -8.80
N ALA A 124 -5.39 13.43 -9.67
CA ALA A 124 -3.96 13.57 -9.95
C ALA A 124 -3.59 15.00 -10.36
N LYS A 125 -4.38 15.60 -11.24
CA LYS A 125 -4.21 17.02 -11.63
C LYS A 125 -4.29 17.98 -10.44
N LYS A 126 -5.23 17.75 -9.51
CA LYS A 126 -5.36 18.58 -8.30
C LYS A 126 -4.20 18.42 -7.33
N LEU A 127 -3.60 17.23 -7.28
CA LEU A 127 -2.45 16.91 -6.43
C LEU A 127 -1.12 17.27 -7.11
N SER A 128 -1.14 17.63 -8.40
CA SER A 128 0.06 17.87 -9.22
C SER A 128 0.98 16.64 -9.29
N VAL A 129 0.39 15.43 -9.34
CA VAL A 129 1.12 14.16 -9.50
C VAL A 129 0.77 13.50 -10.83
N PRO A 130 1.64 12.63 -11.37
CA PRO A 130 1.38 11.91 -12.62
C PRO A 130 0.16 10.99 -12.54
N PHE A 131 -0.62 10.96 -13.63
CA PHE A 131 -1.65 9.95 -13.86
C PHE A 131 -1.25 9.12 -15.06
N THR A 132 -0.70 7.95 -14.80
CA THR A 132 -0.13 7.01 -15.78
C THR A 132 -0.47 5.58 -15.36
N PRO A 133 -1.78 5.19 -15.38
CA PRO A 133 -2.21 3.88 -14.89
C PRO A 133 -1.54 2.70 -15.62
N GLU A 134 -1.07 2.88 -16.85
CA GLU A 134 -0.28 1.89 -17.59
C GLU A 134 1.07 1.58 -16.95
N ASN A 135 1.60 2.48 -16.12
CA ASN A 135 2.86 2.31 -15.37
C ASN A 135 2.62 1.73 -13.96
N LEU A 136 1.43 1.21 -13.68
CA LEU A 136 1.12 0.62 -12.37
C LEU A 136 2.08 -0.51 -11.96
N PRO A 137 2.61 -1.36 -12.87
CA PRO A 137 3.64 -2.33 -12.50
C PRO A 137 4.91 -1.70 -11.91
N GLU A 138 5.40 -0.62 -12.50
CA GLU A 138 6.59 0.11 -12.04
C GLU A 138 6.31 0.82 -10.70
N LEU A 139 5.12 1.38 -10.52
CA LEU A 139 4.72 1.98 -9.26
C LEU A 139 4.62 0.94 -8.15
N ALA A 140 4.09 -0.25 -8.45
CA ALA A 140 4.05 -1.37 -7.52
C ALA A 140 5.46 -1.86 -7.15
N GLU A 141 6.38 -1.94 -8.12
CA GLU A 141 7.80 -2.25 -7.84
C GLU A 141 8.42 -1.18 -6.90
N THR A 142 8.12 0.10 -7.11
CA THR A 142 8.61 1.19 -6.23
C THR A 142 8.08 1.04 -4.80
N PHE A 143 6.79 0.71 -4.65
CA PHE A 143 6.22 0.38 -3.32
C PHE A 143 6.97 -0.81 -2.68
N TYR A 144 7.17 -1.90 -3.41
CA TYR A 144 7.87 -3.08 -2.90
C TYR A 144 9.32 -2.76 -2.49
N GLN A 145 10.04 -1.97 -3.28
CA GLN A 145 11.39 -1.52 -2.96
C GLN A 145 11.42 -0.66 -1.69
N ALA A 146 10.46 0.25 -1.51
CA ALA A 146 10.34 1.03 -0.29
C ALA A 146 10.06 0.14 0.92
N ALA A 147 9.15 -0.83 0.79
CA ALA A 147 8.76 -1.74 1.87
C ALA A 147 9.89 -2.70 2.30
N THR A 148 10.79 -3.05 1.38
CA THR A 148 11.93 -3.95 1.62
C THR A 148 13.25 -3.22 1.89
N ARG A 149 13.28 -1.89 1.79
CA ARG A 149 14.49 -1.07 2.01
C ARG A 149 15.01 -1.19 3.44
N ILE A 150 16.32 -1.40 3.57
CA ILE A 150 17.02 -1.50 4.88
C ILE A 150 17.54 -0.11 5.28
N PRO A 151 17.42 0.27 6.57
CA PRO A 151 16.71 -0.44 7.65
C PRO A 151 15.19 -0.41 7.43
N THR A 152 14.53 -1.54 7.69
CA THR A 152 13.07 -1.65 7.56
C THR A 152 12.35 -0.85 8.64
N PHE A 153 11.19 -0.27 8.29
CA PHE A 153 10.31 0.33 9.28
C PHE A 153 9.47 -0.77 9.92
N ILE A 154 9.70 -1.04 11.20
CA ILE A 154 9.02 -2.07 11.99
C ILE A 154 8.53 -1.48 13.31
N CYS A 155 7.55 -2.16 13.91
CA CYS A 155 7.07 -1.90 15.25
C CYS A 155 7.30 -3.14 16.12
N SER A 156 7.69 -2.91 17.37
CA SER A 156 7.78 -3.93 18.41
C SER A 156 6.94 -3.51 19.61
N TYR A 157 6.38 -4.49 20.34
CA TYR A 157 5.64 -4.25 21.55
C TYR A 157 5.85 -5.41 22.53
N LYS A 158 5.47 -5.21 23.80
CA LYS A 158 5.53 -6.23 24.84
C LYS A 158 4.13 -6.68 25.23
N ASP A 159 3.97 -7.99 25.37
CA ASP A 159 2.81 -8.59 26.01
C ASP A 159 3.31 -9.48 27.17
N GLY A 160 3.14 -8.98 28.40
CA GLY A 160 3.76 -9.52 29.58
C GLY A 160 5.29 -9.46 29.53
N GLU A 161 5.95 -10.62 29.63
CA GLU A 161 7.43 -10.74 29.56
C GLU A 161 7.94 -11.02 28.12
N LYS A 162 7.06 -11.13 27.12
CA LYS A 162 7.42 -11.48 25.75
C LYS A 162 7.47 -10.26 24.86
N ASP A 163 8.51 -10.22 24.03
CA ASP A 163 8.64 -9.24 22.95
C ASP A 163 8.01 -9.78 21.65
N TYR A 164 7.23 -8.95 20.99
CA TYR A 164 6.59 -9.22 19.71
C TYR A 164 7.00 -8.17 18.69
N THR A 165 6.98 -8.55 17.42
CA THR A 165 7.12 -7.63 16.28
C THR A 165 5.82 -7.66 15.50
N CYS A 166 5.33 -6.47 15.13
CA CYS A 166 4.17 -6.33 14.26
C CYS A 166 4.41 -6.97 12.89
N ASP A 167 3.36 -7.43 12.25
CA ASP A 167 3.43 -7.94 10.88
C ASP A 167 3.91 -6.86 9.90
N SER A 168 4.51 -7.28 8.79
CA SER A 168 4.88 -6.37 7.71
C SER A 168 3.65 -5.95 6.91
N VAL A 169 3.71 -4.76 6.28
CA VAL A 169 2.74 -4.35 5.24
C VAL A 169 2.79 -5.26 4.00
N LEU A 170 3.89 -6.01 3.84
CA LEU A 170 3.99 -7.08 2.84
C LEU A 170 3.61 -8.42 3.49
N SER A 171 2.90 -9.26 2.75
CA SER A 171 2.42 -10.57 3.21
C SER A 171 2.78 -11.67 2.21
N ASP A 172 3.13 -12.84 2.71
CA ASP A 172 3.30 -14.06 1.91
C ASP A 172 2.03 -14.94 1.90
N ILE A 173 0.97 -14.50 2.61
CA ILE A 173 -0.31 -15.18 2.61
C ILE A 173 -1.01 -14.97 1.26
N PHE A 174 -1.30 -16.07 0.57
CA PHE A 174 -1.97 -16.05 -0.74
C PHE A 174 -3.39 -15.45 -0.65
N PRO A 175 -3.65 -14.29 -1.29
CA PRO A 175 -4.98 -13.70 -1.27
C PRO A 175 -5.87 -14.38 -2.32
N ARG A 176 -6.93 -15.05 -1.88
CA ARG A 176 -7.85 -15.78 -2.76
C ARG A 176 -8.39 -14.92 -3.91
N TRP A 177 -8.65 -13.64 -3.67
CA TRP A 177 -9.17 -12.74 -4.69
C TRP A 177 -8.18 -12.50 -5.84
N ILE A 178 -6.86 -12.44 -5.57
CA ILE A 178 -5.81 -12.34 -6.60
C ILE A 178 -5.83 -13.62 -7.45
N GLY A 179 -5.92 -14.79 -6.79
CA GLY A 179 -6.05 -16.06 -7.50
C GLY A 179 -7.27 -16.08 -8.42
N THR A 180 -8.42 -15.61 -7.94
CA THR A 180 -9.64 -15.49 -8.76
C THR A 180 -9.45 -14.51 -9.92
N LEU A 181 -8.83 -13.35 -9.67
CA LEU A 181 -8.58 -12.31 -10.67
C LEU A 181 -7.69 -12.81 -11.82
N LEU A 182 -6.65 -13.56 -11.48
CA LEU A 182 -5.67 -14.09 -12.45
C LEU A 182 -5.98 -15.50 -12.95
N GLN A 183 -7.00 -16.15 -12.41
CA GLN A 183 -7.31 -17.57 -12.64
C GLN A 183 -6.11 -18.48 -12.30
N MET A 184 -5.43 -18.19 -11.19
CA MET A 184 -4.25 -18.87 -10.69
C MET A 184 -4.47 -19.43 -9.29
N THR A 185 -3.86 -20.59 -9.02
CA THR A 185 -3.79 -21.18 -7.68
C THR A 185 -2.54 -20.70 -6.94
N LYS A 186 -2.43 -21.03 -5.65
CA LYS A 186 -1.21 -20.79 -4.87
C LYS A 186 -0.01 -21.52 -5.48
N GLU A 187 -0.21 -22.75 -5.90
CA GLU A 187 0.81 -23.61 -6.50
C GLU A 187 1.33 -23.04 -7.85
N ASP A 188 0.46 -22.39 -8.63
CA ASP A 188 0.87 -21.72 -9.86
C ASP A 188 1.84 -20.57 -9.55
N PHE A 189 1.55 -19.75 -8.52
CA PHE A 189 2.46 -18.67 -8.08
C PHE A 189 3.80 -19.22 -7.58
N GLU A 190 3.80 -20.30 -6.78
CA GLU A 190 5.02 -20.94 -6.29
C GLU A 190 5.89 -21.45 -7.44
N THR A 191 5.27 -22.06 -8.45
CA THR A 191 5.98 -22.57 -9.65
C THR A 191 6.61 -21.45 -10.47
N LEU A 192 5.92 -20.32 -10.64
CA LEU A 192 6.43 -19.15 -11.40
C LEU A 192 7.52 -18.40 -10.64
N SER A 193 7.54 -18.48 -9.32
CA SER A 193 8.56 -17.82 -8.48
C SER A 193 9.93 -18.48 -8.56
N HIS A 194 10.04 -19.68 -9.12
CA HIS A 194 11.28 -20.45 -9.26
C HIS A 194 11.86 -20.43 -10.69
N LYS A 195 11.24 -19.70 -11.61
CA LYS A 195 11.71 -19.47 -12.99
C LYS A 195 12.27 -18.07 -13.17
#